data_564a1d93c062ecdd557805aed42031cf
#
_entry.id   564a1d93c062ecdd557805aed42031cf
#
_cell.length_a   1.000
_cell.length_b   1.000
_cell.length_c   1.000
_cell.angle_alpha   90.00
_cell.angle_beta   90.00
_cell.angle_gamma   90.00
#
_symmetry.space_group_name_H-M   'P 1'
#
loop_
_entity.id
_entity.type
_entity.pdbx_description
1 polymer ?
#
loop_
_entity_poly.entity_id
_entity_poly.type
_entity_poly.pdbx_seq_one_letter_code
_entity_poly.pdbx_strand_id
1 'polypeptide(L)'
;MTQETDTKELYRVSPLIEGHEFEFLSSTVKVEFGGLTHRGKVRPVNEDHYLITRLGRDQSTLLSNLPAGDVPEHFQEWGYAMIVADGMGGAARGEEASRLAISTLAQLLLQFGKWNLRINEKVAREVTERAERFYQRVGEAVIEEGRADPSLRGMGTTLIGAFSAGSDLFVCSVGDSRAYLFRRGRLLQLTRDQTYSQLLADIGQIPQHEVSTHHLRHILTDAIGVVSG
;
A
#
# COMPACT_ATOMS: atom_id res chain seq x y z
N MET A 1 15.91 30.83 -3.44
CA MET A 1 17.21 30.15 -3.36
C MET A 1 17.15 29.29 -2.10
N THR A 2 16.68 28.07 -2.24
CA THR A 2 16.70 27.06 -1.18
C THR A 2 18.09 26.43 -1.17
N GLN A 3 18.83 26.65 -0.08
CA GLN A 3 20.10 25.98 0.14
C GLN A 3 19.82 24.47 0.28
N GLU A 4 20.30 23.68 -0.66
CA GLU A 4 20.55 22.26 -0.47
C GLU A 4 21.62 22.15 0.62
N THR A 5 21.21 21.85 1.84
CA THR A 5 22.12 21.46 2.90
C THR A 5 22.61 20.06 2.58
N ASP A 6 23.87 19.94 2.23
CA ASP A 6 24.57 18.67 2.02
C ASP A 6 24.52 17.85 3.32
N THR A 7 23.69 16.83 3.35
CA THR A 7 23.40 16.00 4.53
C THR A 7 24.59 15.11 4.95
N LYS A 8 25.71 15.13 4.23
CA LYS A 8 26.87 14.31 4.56
C LYS A 8 27.69 14.78 5.78
N GLU A 9 27.55 16.04 6.19
CA GLU A 9 28.31 16.57 7.34
C GLU A 9 27.63 16.42 8.71
N LEU A 10 26.38 15.94 8.76
CA LEU A 10 25.54 15.99 9.97
C LEU A 10 25.70 14.81 10.93
N TYR A 11 26.54 13.82 10.65
CA TYR A 11 26.53 12.61 11.48
C TYR A 11 27.89 12.19 12.00
N ARG A 12 28.29 12.74 13.15
CA ARG A 12 29.18 12.01 14.07
C ARG A 12 28.36 10.92 14.76
N VAL A 13 28.43 9.71 14.23
CA VAL A 13 27.82 8.54 14.87
C VAL A 13 28.58 8.28 16.18
N SER A 14 27.84 8.09 17.29
CA SER A 14 28.44 7.65 18.55
C SER A 14 29.30 6.41 18.32
N PRO A 15 30.49 6.29 18.97
CA PRO A 15 31.35 5.11 18.88
C PRO A 15 30.64 3.77 19.19
N LEU A 16 29.53 3.82 19.95
CA LEU A 16 28.68 2.65 20.23
C LEU A 16 27.89 2.14 19.00
N ILE A 17 27.92 2.89 17.91
CA ILE A 17 27.18 2.58 16.67
C ILE A 17 28.16 2.43 15.49
N GLU A 18 29.49 2.47 15.74
CA GLU A 18 30.51 2.18 14.74
C GLU A 18 30.33 0.77 14.16
N GLY A 19 30.26 0.68 12.85
CA GLY A 19 30.08 -0.56 12.10
C GLY A 19 28.71 -0.74 11.44
N HIS A 20 27.76 0.17 11.66
CA HIS A 20 26.53 0.23 10.91
C HIS A 20 26.54 1.45 9.98
N GLU A 21 26.78 1.22 8.68
CA GLU A 21 26.53 2.24 7.67
C GLU A 21 25.03 2.57 7.69
N PHE A 22 24.71 3.78 8.17
CA PHE A 22 23.37 4.31 8.14
C PHE A 22 23.12 4.93 6.76
N GLU A 23 22.68 4.14 5.81
CA GLU A 23 22.15 4.68 4.58
C GLU A 23 20.83 5.43 4.86
N PHE A 24 20.83 6.74 4.63
CA PHE A 24 19.60 7.56 4.63
C PHE A 24 18.87 7.36 3.32
N LEU A 25 17.98 6.37 3.31
CA LEU A 25 17.39 5.87 2.06
C LEU A 25 16.26 6.75 1.52
N SER A 26 15.62 7.57 2.37
CA SER A 26 14.42 8.29 1.96
C SER A 26 14.64 9.77 1.58
N SER A 27 15.66 10.44 2.15
CA SER A 27 15.90 11.86 1.89
C SER A 27 16.65 12.12 0.56
N THR A 28 17.28 11.09 -0.02
CA THR A 28 18.10 11.20 -1.24
C THR A 28 17.35 10.80 -2.51
N VAL A 29 16.15 10.21 -2.40
CA VAL A 29 15.37 9.75 -3.55
C VAL A 29 14.30 10.78 -3.89
N LYS A 30 14.37 11.36 -5.09
CA LYS A 30 13.29 12.17 -5.64
C LYS A 30 12.17 11.25 -6.09
N VAL A 31 10.96 11.42 -5.53
CA VAL A 31 9.78 10.64 -5.88
C VAL A 31 8.73 11.57 -6.49
N GLU A 32 8.19 11.18 -7.63
CA GLU A 32 7.09 11.85 -8.29
C GLU A 32 5.88 10.90 -8.37
N PHE A 33 4.69 11.44 -8.18
CA PHE A 33 3.44 10.67 -8.18
C PHE A 33 2.49 11.21 -9.23
N GLY A 34 1.68 10.30 -9.78
CA GLY A 34 0.54 10.61 -10.61
C GLY A 34 -0.63 9.71 -10.22
N GLY A 35 -1.85 10.24 -10.28
CA GLY A 35 -3.07 9.48 -10.04
C GLY A 35 -4.14 9.90 -11.03
N LEU A 36 -4.91 8.92 -11.52
CA LEU A 36 -6.02 9.13 -12.42
C LEU A 36 -7.09 8.08 -12.15
N THR A 37 -8.35 8.51 -12.16
CA THR A 37 -9.49 7.61 -12.12
C THR A 37 -10.52 8.02 -13.16
N HIS A 38 -11.25 7.07 -13.75
CA HIS A 38 -12.24 7.34 -14.77
C HIS A 38 -13.25 6.19 -14.87
N ARG A 39 -14.55 6.51 -14.85
CA ARG A 39 -15.65 5.52 -14.94
C ARG A 39 -15.67 4.64 -16.19
N GLY A 40 -14.84 4.93 -17.18
CA GLY A 40 -14.89 4.29 -18.48
C GLY A 40 -16.06 4.77 -19.35
N LYS A 41 -16.40 3.98 -20.37
CA LYS A 41 -17.46 4.32 -21.35
C LYS A 41 -18.79 3.60 -21.09
N VAL A 42 -18.80 2.58 -20.24
CA VAL A 42 -19.94 1.67 -20.04
C VAL A 42 -20.63 1.90 -18.69
N ARG A 43 -19.85 2.12 -17.63
CA ARG A 43 -20.39 2.29 -16.27
C ARG A 43 -21.05 3.66 -16.09
N PRO A 44 -22.18 3.76 -15.34
CA PRO A 44 -22.82 5.04 -15.03
C PRO A 44 -22.00 5.84 -13.98
N VAL A 45 -21.37 5.18 -13.04
CA VAL A 45 -20.54 5.77 -11.97
C VAL A 45 -19.15 5.16 -11.95
N ASN A 46 -18.25 5.83 -11.30
CA ASN A 46 -16.91 5.34 -10.99
C ASN A 46 -16.91 4.78 -9.58
N GLU A 47 -16.61 3.49 -9.45
CA GLU A 47 -16.57 2.77 -8.18
C GLU A 47 -15.13 2.63 -7.66
N ASP A 48 -14.13 3.19 -8.39
CA ASP A 48 -12.73 3.15 -8.03
C ASP A 48 -12.33 4.30 -7.13
N HIS A 49 -11.54 4.00 -6.11
CA HIS A 49 -10.86 5.01 -5.30
C HIS A 49 -9.35 4.74 -5.23
N TYR A 50 -8.57 5.80 -5.04
CA TYR A 50 -7.14 5.66 -4.76
C TYR A 50 -6.70 6.66 -3.69
N LEU A 51 -5.61 6.34 -3.02
CA LEU A 51 -4.91 7.20 -2.08
C LEU A 51 -3.41 7.07 -2.30
N ILE A 52 -2.72 8.19 -2.41
CA ILE A 52 -1.26 8.27 -2.33
C ILE A 52 -0.93 9.15 -1.14
N THR A 53 -0.17 8.64 -0.20
CA THR A 53 0.20 9.40 1.00
C THR A 53 1.67 9.25 1.32
N ARG A 54 2.26 10.32 1.84
CA ARG A 54 3.59 10.34 2.42
C ARG A 54 3.46 10.20 3.93
N LEU A 55 4.14 9.23 4.49
CA LEU A 55 4.28 9.00 5.91
C LEU A 55 5.68 9.38 6.33
N GLY A 56 5.85 9.96 7.49
CA GLY A 56 7.17 10.45 7.86
C GLY A 56 7.44 10.52 9.35
N ARG A 57 8.72 10.60 9.65
CA ARG A 57 9.24 10.98 10.95
C ARG A 57 9.98 12.30 10.79
N ASP A 58 9.64 13.26 11.63
CA ASP A 58 10.25 14.58 11.70
C ASP A 58 10.78 14.80 13.12
N GLN A 59 11.99 15.32 13.24
CA GLN A 59 12.60 15.69 14.49
C GLN A 59 13.28 17.05 14.33
N SER A 60 13.01 17.97 15.27
CA SER A 60 13.71 19.25 15.37
C SER A 60 14.31 19.37 16.76
N THR A 61 15.58 19.71 16.86
CA THR A 61 16.22 20.03 18.14
C THR A 61 15.82 21.45 18.54
N LEU A 62 15.03 21.55 19.60
CA LEU A 62 14.52 22.85 20.05
C LEU A 62 15.52 23.59 20.94
N LEU A 63 16.20 22.88 21.83
CA LEU A 63 17.23 23.41 22.71
C LEU A 63 18.27 22.33 22.98
N SER A 64 19.54 22.71 23.01
CA SER A 64 20.65 21.83 23.39
C SER A 64 21.79 22.67 23.98
N ASN A 65 22.52 22.08 24.91
CA ASN A 65 23.80 22.59 25.42
C ASN A 65 25.00 21.79 24.86
N LEU A 66 24.72 20.86 23.92
CA LEU A 66 25.77 20.10 23.25
C LEU A 66 26.46 20.97 22.18
N PRO A 67 27.73 20.68 21.86
CA PRO A 67 28.41 21.34 20.77
C PRO A 67 27.60 21.22 19.45
N ALA A 68 27.72 22.25 18.63
CA ALA A 68 27.06 22.24 17.30
C ALA A 68 27.58 21.06 16.46
N GLY A 69 26.63 20.29 15.89
CA GLY A 69 26.90 19.11 15.09
C GLY A 69 26.91 17.77 15.85
N ASP A 70 26.82 17.78 17.18
CA ASP A 70 26.71 16.53 17.97
C ASP A 70 25.31 15.90 17.87
N VAL A 71 24.30 16.74 17.62
CA VAL A 71 22.93 16.30 17.34
C VAL A 71 22.43 17.03 16.08
N PRO A 72 21.61 16.39 15.24
CA PRO A 72 21.04 17.05 14.08
C PRO A 72 20.07 18.16 14.54
N GLU A 73 20.16 19.34 13.95
CA GLU A 73 19.18 20.42 14.18
C GLU A 73 17.81 20.02 13.65
N HIS A 74 17.80 19.32 12.52
CA HIS A 74 16.59 18.83 11.87
C HIS A 74 16.84 17.48 11.20
N PHE A 75 15.89 16.55 11.37
CA PHE A 75 15.93 15.23 10.74
C PHE A 75 14.56 14.89 10.17
N GLN A 76 14.53 14.44 8.93
CA GLN A 76 13.31 13.99 8.26
C GLN A 76 13.53 12.66 7.56
N GLU A 77 12.54 11.79 7.66
CA GLU A 77 12.55 10.48 7.03
C GLU A 77 11.14 10.16 6.52
N TRP A 78 11.03 9.72 5.26
CA TRP A 78 9.76 9.54 4.58
C TRP A 78 9.62 8.11 4.04
N GLY A 79 8.39 7.59 4.11
CA GLY A 79 7.90 6.44 3.36
C GLY A 79 6.65 6.85 2.58
N TYR A 80 6.25 6.02 1.63
CA TYR A 80 5.09 6.31 0.78
C TYR A 80 4.16 5.11 0.77
N ALA A 81 2.86 5.38 0.85
CA ALA A 81 1.83 4.38 0.63
C ALA A 81 0.97 4.78 -0.57
N MET A 82 0.74 3.82 -1.44
CA MET A 82 -0.12 3.94 -2.62
C MET A 82 -1.18 2.85 -2.50
N ILE A 83 -2.45 3.23 -2.54
CA ILE A 83 -3.58 2.33 -2.31
C ILE A 83 -4.58 2.54 -3.44
N VAL A 84 -5.11 1.44 -3.97
CA VAL A 84 -6.20 1.43 -4.96
C VAL A 84 -7.24 0.40 -4.54
N ALA A 85 -8.50 0.73 -4.73
CA ALA A 85 -9.63 -0.14 -4.50
C ALA A 85 -10.64 0.00 -5.64
N ASP A 86 -11.07 -1.12 -6.22
CA ASP A 86 -12.10 -1.23 -7.26
C ASP A 86 -13.35 -1.82 -6.61
N GLY A 87 -14.40 -1.01 -6.50
CA GLY A 87 -15.63 -1.37 -5.82
C GLY A 87 -16.53 -2.27 -6.65
N MET A 88 -17.23 -3.21 -5.99
CA MET A 88 -18.17 -4.11 -6.62
C MET A 88 -19.47 -4.25 -5.84
N GLY A 89 -20.52 -4.70 -6.51
CA GLY A 89 -21.87 -4.86 -5.92
C GLY A 89 -22.90 -3.92 -6.53
N GLY A 90 -22.53 -3.18 -7.57
CA GLY A 90 -23.33 -2.16 -8.28
C GLY A 90 -23.17 -0.77 -7.67
N ALA A 91 -23.41 0.25 -8.51
CA ALA A 91 -23.02 1.65 -8.38
C ALA A 91 -22.77 2.20 -6.95
N ALA A 92 -23.83 2.35 -6.15
CA ALA A 92 -23.70 2.94 -4.80
C ALA A 92 -22.95 2.02 -3.81
N ARG A 93 -23.06 0.70 -3.98
CA ARG A 93 -22.44 -0.28 -3.08
C ARG A 93 -20.96 -0.42 -3.33
N GLY A 94 -20.54 -0.46 -4.59
CA GLY A 94 -19.13 -0.53 -4.95
C GLY A 94 -18.37 0.73 -4.57
N GLU A 95 -18.92 1.90 -4.87
CA GLU A 95 -18.36 3.20 -4.49
C GLU A 95 -18.13 3.31 -2.98
N GLU A 96 -19.13 2.92 -2.17
CA GLU A 96 -19.01 2.96 -0.71
C GLU A 96 -18.01 1.94 -0.17
N ALA A 97 -17.98 0.72 -0.72
CA ALA A 97 -17.03 -0.31 -0.31
C ALA A 97 -15.57 0.11 -0.54
N SER A 98 -15.25 0.62 -1.72
CA SER A 98 -13.90 1.06 -2.06
C SER A 98 -13.48 2.29 -1.25
N ARG A 99 -14.39 3.26 -1.04
CA ARG A 99 -14.17 4.43 -0.19
C ARG A 99 -13.88 4.01 1.26
N LEU A 100 -14.72 3.15 1.83
CA LEU A 100 -14.59 2.69 3.21
C LEU A 100 -13.30 1.87 3.40
N ALA A 101 -12.97 1.00 2.46
CA ALA A 101 -11.75 0.20 2.52
C ALA A 101 -10.49 1.08 2.58
N ILE A 102 -10.38 2.08 1.70
CA ILE A 102 -9.21 2.99 1.70
C ILE A 102 -9.17 3.85 2.96
N SER A 103 -10.30 4.42 3.39
CA SER A 103 -10.34 5.27 4.57
C SER A 103 -10.00 4.50 5.85
N THR A 104 -10.51 3.28 6.00
CA THR A 104 -10.19 2.40 7.13
C THR A 104 -8.71 2.02 7.13
N LEU A 105 -8.16 1.60 5.99
CA LEU A 105 -6.74 1.27 5.89
C LEU A 105 -5.85 2.48 6.22
N ALA A 106 -6.21 3.67 5.75
CA ALA A 106 -5.48 4.90 6.06
C ALA A 106 -5.49 5.20 7.58
N GLN A 107 -6.63 5.04 8.24
CA GLN A 107 -6.74 5.21 9.70
C GLN A 107 -5.90 4.16 10.47
N LEU A 108 -5.92 2.90 10.03
CA LEU A 108 -5.10 1.85 10.64
C LEU A 108 -3.61 2.12 10.48
N LEU A 109 -3.18 2.63 9.33
CA LEU A 109 -1.80 3.05 9.10
C LEU A 109 -1.37 4.19 10.04
N LEU A 110 -2.25 5.18 10.27
CA LEU A 110 -1.97 6.31 11.17
C LEU A 110 -1.93 5.87 12.64
N GLN A 111 -2.84 5.03 13.08
CA GLN A 111 -2.98 4.68 14.50
C GLN A 111 -2.02 3.55 14.93
N PHE A 112 -1.78 2.58 14.06
CA PHE A 112 -1.06 1.35 14.40
C PHE A 112 0.14 1.08 13.50
N GLY A 113 0.40 1.94 12.52
CA GLY A 113 1.59 1.86 11.68
C GLY A 113 2.85 2.00 12.53
N LYS A 114 3.84 1.13 12.28
CA LYS A 114 5.16 1.26 12.87
C LYS A 114 6.11 1.82 11.82
N TRP A 115 6.97 2.73 12.24
CA TRP A 115 8.01 3.27 11.40
C TRP A 115 9.19 2.31 11.34
N ASN A 116 9.35 1.61 10.24
CA ASN A 116 10.44 0.68 9.99
C ASN A 116 11.03 0.96 8.62
N LEU A 117 12.12 1.71 8.54
CA LEU A 117 12.82 1.96 7.28
C LEU A 117 14.02 1.04 7.06
N ARG A 118 14.42 0.30 8.10
CA ARG A 118 15.45 -0.72 7.99
C ARG A 118 14.81 -2.07 7.96
N ILE A 119 14.86 -2.68 6.81
CA ILE A 119 14.21 -3.95 6.57
C ILE A 119 15.24 -5.06 6.68
N ASN A 120 15.01 -5.95 7.63
CA ASN A 120 15.62 -7.28 7.71
C ASN A 120 14.50 -8.33 7.66
N GLU A 121 14.83 -9.59 7.60
CA GLU A 121 13.83 -10.68 7.52
C GLU A 121 12.78 -10.66 8.63
N LYS A 122 13.17 -10.27 9.86
CA LYS A 122 12.24 -10.16 10.99
C LYS A 122 11.25 -9.02 10.76
N VAL A 123 11.76 -7.85 10.37
CA VAL A 123 10.93 -6.67 10.09
C VAL A 123 10.02 -6.93 8.90
N ALA A 124 10.51 -7.58 7.84
CA ALA A 124 9.71 -7.98 6.69
C ALA A 124 8.51 -8.85 7.09
N ARG A 125 8.74 -9.87 7.94
CA ARG A 125 7.64 -10.70 8.48
C ARG A 125 6.65 -9.87 9.30
N GLU A 126 7.12 -9.01 10.20
CA GLU A 126 6.25 -8.14 11.00
C GLU A 126 5.40 -7.19 10.15
N VAL A 127 5.96 -6.68 9.04
CA VAL A 127 5.23 -5.84 8.08
C VAL A 127 4.14 -6.66 7.38
N THR A 128 4.46 -7.86 6.91
CA THR A 128 3.51 -8.75 6.24
C THR A 128 2.35 -9.14 7.18
N GLU A 129 2.65 -9.64 8.38
CA GLU A 129 1.63 -10.01 9.36
C GLU A 129 0.74 -8.82 9.77
N ARG A 130 1.30 -7.62 9.80
CA ARG A 130 0.53 -6.41 10.08
C ARG A 130 -0.39 -6.03 8.92
N ALA A 131 0.11 -6.15 7.69
CA ALA A 131 -0.70 -5.93 6.50
C ALA A 131 -1.89 -6.89 6.46
N GLU A 132 -1.68 -8.18 6.73
CA GLU A 132 -2.75 -9.17 6.82
C GLU A 132 -3.81 -8.79 7.88
N ARG A 133 -3.39 -8.41 9.08
CA ARG A 133 -4.32 -7.94 10.12
C ARG A 133 -5.08 -6.68 9.73
N PHE A 134 -4.44 -5.76 9.02
CA PHE A 134 -5.11 -4.55 8.55
C PHE A 134 -6.15 -4.88 7.48
N TYR A 135 -5.83 -5.75 6.54
CA TYR A 135 -6.77 -6.19 5.51
C TYR A 135 -7.97 -6.94 6.11
N GLN A 136 -7.76 -7.78 7.11
CA GLN A 136 -8.85 -8.42 7.87
C GLN A 136 -9.77 -7.38 8.52
N ARG A 137 -9.22 -6.38 9.23
CA ARG A 137 -10.00 -5.31 9.84
C ARG A 137 -10.75 -4.43 8.84
N VAL A 138 -10.14 -4.17 7.69
CA VAL A 138 -10.83 -3.48 6.59
C VAL A 138 -12.01 -4.32 6.10
N GLY A 139 -11.83 -5.63 5.94
CA GLY A 139 -12.92 -6.55 5.58
C GLY A 139 -14.06 -6.56 6.60
N GLU A 140 -13.72 -6.63 7.89
CA GLU A 140 -14.69 -6.53 8.98
C GLU A 140 -15.50 -5.24 8.92
N ALA A 141 -14.85 -4.09 8.72
CA ALA A 141 -15.50 -2.79 8.63
C ALA A 141 -16.48 -2.71 7.44
N VAL A 142 -16.08 -3.24 6.27
CA VAL A 142 -16.97 -3.29 5.09
C VAL A 142 -18.18 -4.20 5.33
N ILE A 143 -17.97 -5.36 5.97
CA ILE A 143 -19.06 -6.28 6.33
C ILE A 143 -20.03 -5.65 7.34
N GLU A 144 -19.50 -4.98 8.37
CA GLU A 144 -20.31 -4.33 9.41
C GLU A 144 -21.17 -3.20 8.85
N GLU A 145 -20.63 -2.37 7.96
CA GLU A 145 -21.38 -1.32 7.29
C GLU A 145 -22.50 -1.89 6.42
N GLY A 146 -22.21 -2.95 5.64
CA GLY A 146 -23.23 -3.65 4.84
C GLY A 146 -24.29 -4.37 5.67
N ARG A 147 -24.04 -4.63 6.98
CA ARG A 147 -25.05 -5.12 7.94
C ARG A 147 -25.87 -3.99 8.55
N ALA A 148 -25.21 -2.84 8.81
CA ALA A 148 -25.87 -1.68 9.41
C ALA A 148 -26.82 -0.99 8.40
N ASP A 149 -26.45 -0.92 7.13
CA ASP A 149 -27.29 -0.39 6.06
C ASP A 149 -27.69 -1.49 5.07
N PRO A 150 -28.97 -1.94 5.06
CA PRO A 150 -29.46 -2.96 4.14
C PRO A 150 -29.30 -2.62 2.65
N SER A 151 -29.20 -1.32 2.29
CA SER A 151 -28.97 -0.89 0.90
C SER A 151 -27.55 -1.22 0.42
N LEU A 152 -26.61 -1.35 1.34
CA LEU A 152 -25.20 -1.66 1.10
C LEU A 152 -24.88 -3.16 1.22
N ARG A 153 -25.89 -3.98 1.50
CA ARG A 153 -25.70 -5.42 1.72
C ARG A 153 -25.05 -6.10 0.52
N GLY A 154 -23.97 -6.84 0.78
CA GLY A 154 -23.20 -7.53 -0.24
C GLY A 154 -22.27 -6.62 -1.04
N MET A 155 -22.00 -5.42 -0.55
CA MET A 155 -20.93 -4.58 -1.09
C MET A 155 -19.56 -5.25 -0.86
N GLY A 156 -18.64 -5.00 -1.79
CA GLY A 156 -17.28 -5.49 -1.70
C GLY A 156 -16.34 -4.64 -2.55
N THR A 157 -15.07 -4.90 -2.41
CA THR A 157 -14.06 -4.19 -3.20
C THR A 157 -12.78 -5.03 -3.31
N THR A 158 -12.02 -4.81 -4.38
CA THR A 158 -10.60 -5.18 -4.38
C THR A 158 -9.84 -4.23 -3.46
N LEU A 159 -8.65 -4.60 -3.03
CA LEU A 159 -7.76 -3.71 -2.31
C LEU A 159 -6.32 -4.06 -2.63
N ILE A 160 -5.58 -3.09 -3.15
CA ILE A 160 -4.15 -3.21 -3.36
C ILE A 160 -3.44 -2.06 -2.69
N GLY A 161 -2.42 -2.38 -1.90
CA GLY A 161 -1.56 -1.41 -1.25
C GLY A 161 -0.09 -1.67 -1.58
N ALA A 162 0.65 -0.62 -1.88
CA ALA A 162 2.09 -0.65 -2.00
C ALA A 162 2.68 0.34 -0.98
N PHE A 163 3.63 -0.13 -0.17
CA PHE A 163 4.30 0.67 0.86
C PHE A 163 5.80 0.62 0.66
N SER A 164 6.42 1.80 0.52
CA SER A 164 7.87 1.92 0.45
C SER A 164 8.46 2.09 1.85
N ALA A 165 9.48 1.30 2.16
CA ALA A 165 10.23 1.40 3.40
C ALA A 165 11.73 1.31 3.07
N GLY A 166 12.41 2.44 3.09
CA GLY A 166 13.79 2.54 2.62
C GLY A 166 13.92 2.16 1.14
N SER A 167 14.75 1.16 0.84
CA SER A 167 14.93 0.61 -0.52
C SER A 167 13.90 -0.46 -0.90
N ASP A 168 13.07 -0.89 0.06
CA ASP A 168 12.13 -1.98 -0.12
C ASP A 168 10.73 -1.48 -0.46
N LEU A 169 10.02 -2.26 -1.27
CA LEU A 169 8.62 -2.05 -1.59
C LEU A 169 7.83 -3.28 -1.19
N PHE A 170 6.87 -3.09 -0.31
CA PHE A 170 5.89 -4.10 0.07
C PHE A 170 4.62 -3.91 -0.74
N VAL A 171 4.13 -4.99 -1.35
CA VAL A 171 2.87 -4.99 -2.08
C VAL A 171 1.96 -6.05 -1.49
N CYS A 172 0.74 -5.66 -1.15
CA CYS A 172 -0.30 -6.55 -0.65
C CYS A 172 -1.57 -6.33 -1.48
N SER A 173 -2.23 -7.40 -1.89
CA SER A 173 -3.43 -7.32 -2.74
C SER A 173 -4.47 -8.36 -2.35
N VAL A 174 -5.75 -7.96 -2.47
CA VAL A 174 -6.93 -8.83 -2.49
C VAL A 174 -7.76 -8.45 -3.71
N GLY A 175 -8.13 -9.46 -4.53
CA GLY A 175 -8.85 -9.29 -5.78
C GLY A 175 -7.97 -9.34 -7.02
N ASP A 176 -8.38 -8.67 -8.08
CA ASP A 176 -7.72 -8.67 -9.40
C ASP A 176 -7.15 -7.31 -9.83
N SER A 177 -7.14 -6.33 -8.94
CA SER A 177 -6.37 -5.08 -9.12
C SER A 177 -4.88 -5.39 -9.14
N ARG A 178 -4.14 -4.74 -10.05
CA ARG A 178 -2.76 -5.12 -10.35
C ARG A 178 -1.75 -4.03 -10.03
N ALA A 179 -0.61 -4.42 -9.48
CA ALA A 179 0.59 -3.59 -9.40
C ALA A 179 1.63 -4.05 -10.42
N TYR A 180 2.27 -3.08 -11.05
CA TYR A 180 3.34 -3.31 -12.02
C TYR A 180 4.59 -2.53 -11.63
N LEU A 181 5.74 -3.17 -11.79
CA LEU A 181 7.04 -2.52 -11.71
C LEU A 181 7.59 -2.32 -13.13
N PHE A 182 7.80 -1.06 -13.52
CA PHE A 182 8.58 -0.74 -14.71
C PHE A 182 10.01 -0.40 -14.30
N ARG A 183 10.95 -1.23 -14.68
CA ARG A 183 12.36 -1.06 -14.33
C ARG A 183 13.26 -1.51 -15.47
N ARG A 184 14.24 -0.69 -15.84
CA ARG A 184 15.21 -0.98 -16.91
C ARG A 184 14.57 -1.40 -18.23
N GLY A 185 13.51 -0.69 -18.64
CA GLY A 185 12.77 -0.98 -19.88
C GLY A 185 11.88 -2.23 -19.85
N ARG A 186 11.68 -2.86 -18.69
CA ARG A 186 10.83 -4.04 -18.51
C ARG A 186 9.67 -3.72 -17.59
N LEU A 187 8.48 -4.21 -17.95
CA LEU A 187 7.28 -4.17 -17.14
C LEU A 187 7.07 -5.54 -16.51
N LEU A 188 6.98 -5.59 -15.18
CA LEU A 188 6.76 -6.81 -14.41
C LEU A 188 5.47 -6.64 -13.60
N GLN A 189 4.54 -7.57 -13.70
CA GLN A 189 3.39 -7.63 -12.79
C GLN A 189 3.88 -8.19 -11.45
N LEU A 190 3.60 -7.46 -10.37
CA LEU A 190 4.00 -7.83 -9.00
C LEU A 190 2.91 -8.63 -8.27
N THR A 191 1.67 -8.49 -8.69
CA THR A 191 0.51 -9.15 -8.09
C THR A 191 0.04 -10.33 -8.93
N ARG A 192 -0.71 -11.22 -8.30
CA ARG A 192 -1.39 -12.33 -8.97
C ARG A 192 -2.89 -12.12 -8.81
N ASP A 193 -3.62 -12.18 -9.92
CA ASP A 193 -5.07 -12.00 -9.91
C ASP A 193 -5.74 -13.12 -9.11
N GLN A 194 -6.63 -12.77 -8.21
CA GLN A 194 -7.43 -13.71 -7.43
C GLN A 194 -8.77 -13.91 -8.14
N THR A 195 -8.75 -14.61 -9.30
CA THR A 195 -9.92 -14.95 -10.11
C THR A 195 -10.06 -16.46 -10.27
N TYR A 196 -11.28 -16.93 -10.55
CA TYR A 196 -11.50 -18.36 -10.81
C TYR A 196 -10.72 -18.87 -12.02
N SER A 197 -10.55 -18.06 -13.07
CA SER A 197 -9.73 -18.47 -14.22
C SER A 197 -8.25 -18.64 -13.84
N GLN A 198 -7.73 -17.78 -12.99
CA GLN A 198 -6.36 -17.91 -12.48
C GLN A 198 -6.23 -19.14 -11.58
N LEU A 199 -7.21 -19.40 -10.72
CA LEU A 199 -7.24 -20.60 -9.89
C LEU A 199 -7.23 -21.88 -10.75
N LEU A 200 -8.03 -21.93 -11.83
CA LEU A 200 -8.03 -23.07 -12.76
C LEU A 200 -6.66 -23.27 -13.44
N ALA A 201 -5.96 -22.20 -13.78
CA ALA A 201 -4.61 -22.30 -14.31
C ALA A 201 -3.60 -22.80 -13.27
N ASP A 202 -3.73 -22.36 -12.02
CA ASP A 202 -2.84 -22.74 -10.90
C ASP A 202 -2.92 -24.23 -10.60
N ILE A 203 -4.12 -24.81 -10.69
CA ILE A 203 -4.33 -26.26 -10.49
C ILE A 203 -4.18 -27.06 -11.79
N GLY A 204 -3.74 -26.41 -12.90
CA GLY A 204 -3.44 -27.05 -14.17
C GLY A 204 -4.65 -27.48 -15.00
N GLN A 205 -5.86 -26.96 -14.70
CA GLN A 205 -7.07 -27.27 -15.48
C GLN A 205 -7.16 -26.50 -16.79
N ILE A 206 -6.55 -25.32 -16.85
CA ILE A 206 -6.39 -24.54 -18.07
C ILE A 206 -4.94 -24.04 -18.19
N PRO A 207 -4.44 -23.80 -19.41
CA PRO A 207 -3.12 -23.21 -19.58
C PRO A 207 -3.13 -21.71 -19.23
N GLN A 208 -2.00 -21.17 -18.75
CA GLN A 208 -1.88 -19.77 -18.29
C GLN A 208 -2.30 -18.74 -19.35
N HIS A 209 -2.07 -19.01 -20.63
CA HIS A 209 -2.43 -18.10 -21.71
C HIS A 209 -3.95 -17.97 -21.95
N GLU A 210 -4.77 -18.91 -21.46
CA GLU A 210 -6.22 -18.86 -21.56
C GLU A 210 -6.88 -18.06 -20.43
N VAL A 211 -6.17 -17.74 -19.34
CA VAL A 211 -6.71 -17.04 -18.17
C VAL A 211 -7.41 -15.74 -18.57
N SER A 212 -6.78 -14.93 -19.42
CA SER A 212 -7.28 -13.61 -19.82
C SER A 212 -8.52 -13.65 -20.72
N THR A 213 -8.79 -14.78 -21.37
CA THR A 213 -9.93 -14.97 -22.29
C THR A 213 -11.03 -15.87 -21.72
N HIS A 214 -10.76 -16.53 -20.59
CA HIS A 214 -11.69 -17.47 -19.97
C HIS A 214 -12.97 -16.76 -19.48
N HIS A 215 -14.11 -17.44 -19.55
CA HIS A 215 -15.41 -16.87 -19.15
C HIS A 215 -15.50 -16.54 -17.65
N LEU A 216 -14.72 -17.20 -16.78
CA LEU A 216 -14.64 -16.93 -15.35
C LEU A 216 -13.55 -15.90 -14.97
N ARG A 217 -12.94 -15.20 -15.92
CA ARG A 217 -11.85 -14.23 -15.65
C ARG A 217 -12.25 -13.03 -14.80
N HIS A 218 -13.54 -12.72 -14.70
CA HIS A 218 -14.09 -11.62 -13.92
C HIS A 218 -14.72 -12.06 -12.60
N ILE A 219 -14.67 -13.36 -12.28
CA ILE A 219 -15.22 -13.87 -11.03
C ILE A 219 -14.06 -13.98 -10.04
N LEU A 220 -14.12 -13.16 -9.01
CA LEU A 220 -13.11 -13.13 -7.97
C LEU A 220 -13.22 -14.36 -7.05
N THR A 221 -12.08 -14.88 -6.62
CA THR A 221 -11.98 -15.92 -5.58
C THR A 221 -11.85 -15.31 -4.21
N ASP A 222 -11.43 -14.03 -4.12
CA ASP A 222 -11.28 -13.30 -2.87
C ASP A 222 -11.53 -11.79 -3.08
N ALA A 223 -12.17 -11.16 -2.12
CA ALA A 223 -12.50 -9.74 -2.11
C ALA A 223 -12.75 -9.23 -0.69
N ILE A 224 -12.45 -7.98 -0.45
CA ILE A 224 -12.75 -7.27 0.80
C ILE A 224 -14.25 -7.10 0.95
N GLY A 225 -14.81 -7.49 2.12
CA GLY A 225 -16.23 -7.35 2.42
C GLY A 225 -17.10 -8.50 1.92
N VAL A 226 -16.55 -9.47 1.21
CA VAL A 226 -17.26 -10.68 0.77
C VAL A 226 -16.92 -11.84 1.70
N VAL A 227 -17.93 -12.43 2.31
CA VAL A 227 -17.75 -13.65 3.11
C VAL A 227 -17.67 -14.82 2.13
N SER A 228 -16.50 -15.44 2.03
CA SER A 228 -16.36 -16.70 1.32
C SER A 228 -17.21 -17.76 2.04
N GLY A 229 -18.24 -18.25 1.37
CA GLY A 229 -19.13 -19.30 1.89
C GLY A 229 -18.47 -20.68 1.89
#